data_534a65542be6ed2b1fbc280c2a3e0f53
#
_entry.id   534a65542be6ed2b1fbc280c2a3e0f53
#
_cell.length_a   1.000
_cell.length_b   1.000
_cell.length_c   1.000
_cell.angle_alpha   90.00
_cell.angle_beta   90.00
_cell.angle_gamma   90.00
#
_symmetry.space_group_name_H-M   'P 1'
#
loop_
_entity.id
_entity.type
_entity.pdbx_description
1 polymer ?
#
loop_
_entity_poly.entity_id
_entity_poly.type
_entity_poly.pdbx_seq_one_letter_code
_entity_poly.pdbx_strand_id
1 'polypeptide(L)'
;MRSLLKIVLFLVPLVAFSLIQGADIKGADSDAKALFENRCSMCHPTSKPLSMSKSGEEWRQTVMRMKARAGDRISDEEAEIIIKYLTEIRGK
;
A
#
# COMPACT_ATOMS: atom_id res chain seq x y z
N MET A 1 41.19 -21.36 13.82
CA MET A 1 39.95 -22.00 14.24
C MET A 1 38.94 -21.04 14.84
N ARG A 2 39.34 -20.23 15.81
CA ARG A 2 38.40 -19.28 16.46
C ARG A 2 37.83 -18.20 15.52
N SER A 3 38.64 -17.74 14.56
CA SER A 3 38.23 -16.73 13.60
C SER A 3 37.21 -17.22 12.57
N LEU A 4 37.28 -18.53 12.22
CA LEU A 4 36.35 -19.14 11.28
C LEU A 4 34.93 -19.24 11.86
N LEU A 5 34.81 -19.57 13.15
CA LEU A 5 33.54 -19.64 13.84
C LEU A 5 32.83 -18.27 13.91
N LYS A 6 33.59 -17.21 14.09
CA LYS A 6 33.06 -15.87 14.13
C LYS A 6 32.50 -15.43 12.78
N ILE A 7 33.14 -15.83 11.69
CA ILE A 7 32.69 -15.48 10.32
C ILE A 7 31.36 -16.18 9.98
N VAL A 8 31.24 -17.46 10.36
CA VAL A 8 30.02 -18.23 10.10
C VAL A 8 28.81 -17.64 10.83
N LEU A 9 28.97 -17.22 12.08
CA LEU A 9 27.92 -16.61 12.87
C LEU A 9 27.47 -15.26 12.32
N PHE A 10 28.36 -14.55 11.65
CA PHE A 10 28.06 -13.22 11.09
C PHE A 10 27.21 -13.29 9.82
N LEU A 11 27.31 -14.36 9.04
CA LEU A 11 26.58 -14.48 7.77
C LEU A 11 25.09 -14.83 7.93
N VAL A 12 24.75 -15.57 8.98
CA VAL A 12 23.36 -16.02 9.19
C VAL A 12 22.34 -14.88 9.35
N PRO A 13 22.58 -13.82 10.13
CA PRO A 13 21.62 -12.74 10.27
C PRO A 13 21.31 -11.97 8.97
N LEU A 14 22.29 -11.87 8.07
CA LEU A 14 22.11 -11.16 6.80
C LEU A 14 21.12 -11.87 5.87
N VAL A 15 21.16 -13.19 5.83
CA VAL A 15 20.25 -13.97 4.97
C VAL A 15 18.81 -13.88 5.48
N ALA A 16 18.59 -13.95 6.77
CA ALA A 16 17.27 -13.85 7.38
C ALA A 16 16.63 -12.47 7.12
N PHE A 17 17.42 -11.43 7.19
CA PHE A 17 16.95 -10.06 6.94
C PHE A 17 16.46 -9.86 5.51
N SER A 18 17.15 -10.41 4.52
CA SER A 18 16.75 -10.30 3.11
C SER A 18 15.42 -10.99 2.83
N LEU A 19 15.13 -12.11 3.46
CA LEU A 19 13.86 -12.83 3.29
C LEU A 19 12.68 -12.04 3.84
N ILE A 20 12.85 -11.37 4.96
CA ILE A 20 11.79 -10.56 5.59
C ILE A 20 11.41 -9.39 4.69
N GLN A 21 12.38 -8.71 4.08
CA GLN A 21 12.11 -7.58 3.20
C GLN A 21 11.31 -7.98 1.96
N GLY A 22 11.58 -9.13 1.37
CA GLY A 22 10.85 -9.64 0.23
C GLY A 22 9.39 -9.94 0.53
N ALA A 23 9.07 -10.44 1.72
CA ALA A 23 7.71 -10.72 2.14
C ALA A 23 6.90 -9.43 2.35
N ASP A 24 7.51 -8.37 2.90
CA ASP A 24 6.84 -7.10 3.17
C ASP A 24 6.35 -6.41 1.90
N ILE A 25 7.11 -6.46 0.81
CA ILE A 25 6.75 -5.82 -0.46
C ILE A 25 5.48 -6.46 -1.06
N LYS A 26 5.37 -7.77 -1.04
CA LYS A 26 4.19 -8.47 -1.57
C LYS A 26 2.94 -8.22 -0.72
N GLY A 27 3.07 -8.16 0.60
CA GLY A 27 1.98 -7.90 1.51
C GLY A 27 1.37 -6.51 1.30
N ALA A 28 2.20 -5.50 1.03
CA ALA A 28 1.77 -4.12 0.87
C ALA A 28 0.81 -3.93 -0.32
N ASP A 29 1.06 -4.58 -1.46
CA ASP A 29 0.20 -4.46 -2.64
C ASP A 29 -1.17 -5.10 -2.41
N SER A 30 -1.21 -6.29 -1.81
CA SER A 30 -2.46 -6.98 -1.47
C SER A 30 -3.27 -6.18 -0.46
N ASP A 31 -2.62 -5.59 0.52
CA ASP A 31 -3.26 -4.79 1.56
C ASP A 31 -3.86 -3.51 0.97
N ALA A 32 -3.17 -2.87 0.04
CA ALA A 32 -3.67 -1.65 -0.62
C ALA A 32 -4.95 -1.92 -1.40
N LYS A 33 -5.02 -3.02 -2.14
CA LYS A 33 -6.22 -3.42 -2.88
C LYS A 33 -7.38 -3.68 -1.93
N ALA A 34 -7.15 -4.46 -0.88
CA ALA A 34 -8.18 -4.79 0.10
C ALA A 34 -8.69 -3.53 0.82
N LEU A 35 -7.80 -2.62 1.15
CA LEU A 35 -8.14 -1.36 1.79
C LEU A 35 -9.02 -0.51 0.88
N PHE A 36 -8.63 -0.37 -0.39
CA PHE A 36 -9.41 0.37 -1.38
C PHE A 36 -10.82 -0.21 -1.50
N GLU A 37 -10.93 -1.53 -1.70
CA GLU A 37 -12.22 -2.19 -1.85
C GLU A 37 -13.10 -2.02 -0.62
N ASN A 38 -12.53 -2.15 0.56
CA ASN A 38 -13.27 -2.03 1.82
C ASN A 38 -13.77 -0.60 2.07
N ARG A 39 -12.88 0.39 1.95
CA ARG A 39 -13.21 1.76 2.30
C ARG A 39 -14.08 2.46 1.25
N CYS A 40 -13.82 2.23 -0.03
CA CYS A 40 -14.55 2.90 -1.10
C CYS A 40 -15.94 2.30 -1.34
N SER A 41 -16.14 1.04 -1.02
CA SER A 41 -17.44 0.37 -1.22
C SER A 41 -18.50 0.78 -0.19
N MET A 42 -18.11 1.50 0.86
CA MET A 42 -19.07 1.92 1.90
C MET A 42 -20.11 2.90 1.41
N CYS A 43 -19.80 3.73 0.42
CA CYS A 43 -20.68 4.79 -0.08
C CYS A 43 -21.21 4.54 -1.48
N HIS A 44 -20.43 3.85 -2.33
CA HIS A 44 -20.79 3.54 -3.71
C HIS A 44 -19.97 2.34 -4.20
N PRO A 45 -20.38 1.70 -5.30
CA PRO A 45 -19.60 0.58 -5.86
C PRO A 45 -18.20 1.02 -6.30
N THR A 46 -17.23 0.13 -6.14
CA THR A 46 -15.85 0.40 -6.53
C THR A 46 -15.68 0.51 -8.06
N SER A 47 -16.65 0.04 -8.83
CA SER A 47 -16.66 0.22 -10.28
C SER A 47 -16.65 1.70 -10.67
N LYS A 48 -17.16 2.59 -9.84
CA LYS A 48 -17.20 4.02 -10.13
C LYS A 48 -15.78 4.61 -10.24
N PRO A 49 -14.92 4.54 -9.21
CA PRO A 49 -13.53 5.00 -9.37
C PRO A 49 -12.74 4.20 -10.39
N LEU A 50 -12.99 2.89 -10.51
CA LEU A 50 -12.26 2.04 -11.44
C LEU A 50 -12.59 2.34 -12.91
N SER A 51 -13.66 3.04 -13.18
CA SER A 51 -14.02 3.48 -14.55
C SER A 51 -13.33 4.77 -14.98
N MET A 52 -12.60 5.41 -14.06
CA MET A 52 -11.94 6.69 -14.32
C MET A 52 -10.44 6.51 -14.51
N SER A 53 -9.81 7.48 -15.21
CA SER A 53 -8.37 7.55 -15.36
C SER A 53 -7.92 8.97 -15.02
N LYS A 54 -7.05 9.10 -14.02
CA LYS A 54 -6.66 10.40 -13.48
C LYS A 54 -5.17 10.45 -13.16
N SER A 55 -4.59 11.66 -13.18
CA SER A 55 -3.23 11.85 -12.68
C SER A 55 -3.18 11.63 -11.17
N GLY A 56 -1.96 11.47 -10.62
CA GLY A 56 -1.80 11.33 -9.17
C GLY A 56 -2.40 12.49 -8.39
N GLU A 57 -2.24 13.71 -8.88
CA GLU A 57 -2.80 14.89 -8.25
C GLU A 57 -4.33 14.89 -8.28
N GLU A 58 -4.91 14.50 -9.40
CA GLU A 58 -6.37 14.39 -9.53
C GLU A 58 -6.93 13.30 -8.62
N TRP A 59 -6.22 12.16 -8.51
CA TRP A 59 -6.60 11.11 -7.57
C TRP A 59 -6.54 11.61 -6.14
N ARG A 60 -5.52 12.38 -5.79
CA ARG A 60 -5.42 12.97 -4.45
C ARG A 60 -6.64 13.82 -4.13
N GLN A 61 -7.03 14.70 -5.03
CA GLN A 61 -8.20 15.56 -4.83
C GLN A 61 -9.49 14.74 -4.68
N THR A 62 -9.64 13.70 -5.49
CA THR A 62 -10.80 12.82 -5.45
C THR A 62 -10.88 12.06 -4.13
N VAL A 63 -9.79 11.43 -3.71
CA VAL A 63 -9.75 10.64 -2.47
C VAL A 63 -9.94 11.53 -1.24
N MET A 64 -9.35 12.70 -1.23
CA MET A 64 -9.48 13.62 -0.09
C MET A 64 -10.92 14.14 0.04
N ARG A 65 -11.65 14.33 -1.06
CA ARG A 65 -13.09 14.65 -0.99
C ARG A 65 -13.90 13.51 -0.40
N MET A 66 -13.58 12.27 -0.80
CA MET A 66 -14.24 11.08 -0.24
C MET A 66 -13.94 10.94 1.25
N LYS A 67 -12.70 11.19 1.64
CA LYS A 67 -12.29 11.16 3.04
C LYS A 67 -13.06 12.18 3.88
N ALA A 68 -13.24 13.38 3.37
CA ALA A 68 -13.99 14.43 4.07
C ALA A 68 -15.43 13.99 4.37
N ARG A 69 -16.05 13.23 3.50
CA ARG A 69 -17.40 12.69 3.69
C ARG A 69 -17.41 11.46 4.60
N ALA A 70 -16.38 10.64 4.53
CA ALA A 70 -16.28 9.41 5.34
C ALA A 70 -15.90 9.69 6.80
N GLY A 71 -15.26 10.83 7.07
CA GLY A 71 -14.79 11.17 8.40
C GLY A 71 -13.75 10.20 8.93
N ASP A 72 -13.97 9.70 10.14
CA ASP A 72 -13.00 8.82 10.82
C ASP A 72 -12.90 7.43 10.20
N ARG A 73 -13.77 7.08 9.26
CA ARG A 73 -13.72 5.77 8.60
C ARG A 73 -12.53 5.61 7.68
N ILE A 74 -11.93 6.71 7.24
CA ILE A 74 -10.71 6.70 6.43
C ILE A 74 -9.70 7.60 7.12
N SER A 75 -8.57 7.02 7.56
CA SER A 75 -7.50 7.79 8.18
C SER A 75 -6.66 8.50 7.11
N ASP A 76 -5.81 9.44 7.53
CA ASP A 76 -4.88 10.13 6.62
C ASP A 76 -3.93 9.13 5.95
N GLU A 77 -3.43 8.16 6.71
CA GLU A 77 -2.53 7.13 6.18
C GLU A 77 -3.23 6.24 5.18
N GLU A 78 -4.46 5.83 5.47
CA GLU A 78 -5.27 5.03 4.56
C GLU A 78 -5.56 5.78 3.26
N ALA A 79 -5.84 7.07 3.35
CA ALA A 79 -6.06 7.89 2.17
C ALA A 79 -4.83 7.93 1.26
N GLU A 80 -3.63 8.05 1.84
CA GLU A 80 -2.38 8.04 1.06
C GLU A 80 -2.14 6.70 0.36
N ILE A 81 -2.44 5.60 1.03
CA ILE A 81 -2.33 4.26 0.45
C ILE A 81 -3.29 4.11 -0.73
N ILE A 82 -4.52 4.56 -0.59
CA ILE A 82 -5.53 4.50 -1.63
C ILE A 82 -5.15 5.37 -2.84
N ILE A 83 -4.63 6.58 -2.60
CA ILE A 83 -4.16 7.48 -3.66
C ILE A 83 -3.07 6.81 -4.48
N LYS A 84 -2.08 6.24 -3.81
CA LYS A 84 -0.98 5.55 -4.48
C LYS A 84 -1.49 4.37 -5.30
N TYR A 85 -2.37 3.57 -4.74
CA TYR A 85 -2.96 2.40 -5.39
C TYR A 85 -3.70 2.81 -6.68
N LEU A 86 -4.59 3.80 -6.60
CA LEU A 86 -5.36 4.26 -7.75
C LEU A 86 -4.47 4.91 -8.82
N THR A 87 -3.42 5.61 -8.40
CA THR A 87 -2.46 6.20 -9.34
C THR A 87 -1.72 5.12 -10.13
N GLU A 88 -1.42 4.00 -9.49
CA GLU A 88 -0.73 2.88 -10.13
C GLU A 88 -1.62 2.12 -11.10
N ILE A 89 -2.88 1.86 -10.74
CA ILE A 89 -3.77 1.04 -11.57
C ILE A 89 -4.63 1.86 -12.55
N ARG A 90 -4.90 3.11 -12.26
CA ARG A 90 -5.76 4.00 -13.06
C ARG A 90 -5.13 5.39 -13.24
N GLY A 91 -3.81 5.46 -13.33
CA GLY A 91 -3.11 6.70 -13.64
C GLY A 91 -3.16 7.06 -15.12
N LYS A 92 -2.98 8.34 -15.39
CA LYS A 92 -2.80 8.84 -16.76
C LYS A 92 -1.34 8.74 -17.17
#